data_b59815a526f7f732fd02c8e763968049
#
_entry.id   b59815a526f7f732fd02c8e763968049
#
_cell.length_a   1.000
_cell.length_b   1.000
_cell.length_c   1.000
_cell.angle_alpha   90.00
_cell.angle_beta   90.00
_cell.angle_gamma   90.00
#
_symmetry.space_group_name_H-M   'P 1'
#
loop_
_entity.id
_entity.type
_entity.pdbx_description
1 polymer ?
#
loop_
_entity_poly.entity_id
_entity_poly.type
_entity_poly.pdbx_seq_one_letter_code
_entity_poly.pdbx_strand_id
1 'polypeptide(L)'
;MQLTGNTIFITGATSGIGRGLAEALHARGNKVIVSGRRKALLDEVTAANPGMEAIELDMTDPSSIAHAAAWLTRHHPSLNVLINNAGIMPFDDPAGVIDEATMQQTVATNLFGPIRMTSALIDLLKSQPSSYVIHNTSVVAFMPLAANAVYSATKAALHSYTQTQRFALRDTSVKVLEIAPPWVNTDLIYKSDDPRAMPLEAYVADTMAQLATDKQEIYVDAIQPLRDNPGSNEYALIATFNQALVDNPIPVG
;
A
#
# COMPACT_ATOMS: atom_id res chain seq x y z
N MET A 1 6.44 14.24 -5.47
CA MET A 1 5.33 14.65 -6.36
C MET A 1 4.73 15.98 -5.92
N GLN A 2 4.00 16.72 -6.80
CA GLN A 2 3.19 17.84 -6.32
C GLN A 2 2.02 17.29 -5.50
N LEU A 3 1.74 17.90 -4.33
CA LEU A 3 0.71 17.44 -3.41
C LEU A 3 -0.66 18.13 -3.64
N THR A 4 -0.80 18.88 -4.72
CA THR A 4 -2.02 19.61 -5.08
C THR A 4 -2.32 19.48 -6.57
N GLY A 5 -3.59 19.68 -6.97
CA GLY A 5 -4.00 19.68 -8.37
C GLY A 5 -4.07 18.30 -9.03
N ASN A 6 -4.10 17.22 -8.24
CA ASN A 6 -4.18 15.86 -8.76
C ASN A 6 -5.60 15.32 -8.70
N THR A 7 -5.87 14.33 -9.57
CA THR A 7 -6.97 13.39 -9.45
C THR A 7 -6.38 12.05 -9.04
N ILE A 8 -6.74 11.56 -7.85
CA ILE A 8 -6.07 10.47 -7.14
C ILE A 8 -7.05 9.33 -6.91
N PHE A 9 -6.68 8.11 -7.27
CA PHE A 9 -7.39 6.90 -6.91
C PHE A 9 -6.60 6.09 -5.89
N ILE A 10 -7.25 5.71 -4.77
CA ILE A 10 -6.61 4.98 -3.67
C ILE A 10 -7.38 3.69 -3.40
N THR A 11 -6.70 2.55 -3.51
CA THR A 11 -7.29 1.26 -3.17
C THR A 11 -7.19 0.96 -1.67
N GLY A 12 -8.24 0.34 -1.08
CA GLY A 12 -8.24 -0.02 0.34
C GLY A 12 -8.25 1.19 1.29
N ALA A 13 -8.99 2.24 0.93
CA ALA A 13 -9.01 3.51 1.67
C ALA A 13 -10.21 3.67 2.63
N THR A 14 -10.82 2.58 3.08
CA THR A 14 -11.90 2.61 4.06
C THR A 14 -11.42 2.77 5.51
N SER A 15 -10.15 2.50 5.78
CA SER A 15 -9.52 2.59 7.12
C SER A 15 -7.99 2.71 7.01
N GLY A 16 -7.32 2.87 8.15
CA GLY A 16 -5.87 2.81 8.28
C GLY A 16 -5.11 3.78 7.38
N ILE A 17 -3.97 3.35 6.87
CA ILE A 17 -3.05 4.16 6.04
C ILE A 17 -3.76 4.74 4.81
N GLY A 18 -4.55 3.91 4.11
CA GLY A 18 -5.26 4.35 2.90
C GLY A 18 -6.23 5.49 3.16
N ARG A 19 -7.03 5.41 4.24
CA ARG A 19 -7.95 6.50 4.65
C ARG A 19 -7.16 7.73 5.08
N GLY A 20 -6.13 7.57 5.90
CA GLY A 20 -5.31 8.70 6.36
C GLY A 20 -4.65 9.46 5.21
N LEU A 21 -4.10 8.75 4.22
CA LEU A 21 -3.54 9.37 3.01
C LEU A 21 -4.62 10.05 2.16
N ALA A 22 -5.80 9.40 2.00
CA ALA A 22 -6.92 9.97 1.26
C ALA A 22 -7.37 11.30 1.87
N GLU A 23 -7.60 11.34 3.18
CA GLU A 23 -8.00 12.54 3.90
C GLU A 23 -6.93 13.65 3.85
N ALA A 24 -5.65 13.29 4.02
CA ALA A 24 -4.54 14.23 3.96
C ALA A 24 -4.34 14.85 2.55
N LEU A 25 -4.55 14.06 1.50
CA LEU A 25 -4.49 14.52 0.10
C LEU A 25 -5.72 15.34 -0.26
N HIS A 26 -6.91 14.92 0.17
CA HIS A 26 -8.16 15.66 -0.04
C HIS A 26 -8.13 17.05 0.61
N ALA A 27 -7.65 17.14 1.84
CA ALA A 27 -7.50 18.40 2.57
C ALA A 27 -6.57 19.41 1.86
N ARG A 28 -5.73 18.95 0.94
CA ARG A 28 -4.88 19.78 0.08
C ARG A 28 -5.53 20.19 -1.25
N GLY A 29 -6.81 19.92 -1.42
CA GLY A 29 -7.58 20.31 -2.62
C GLY A 29 -7.41 19.37 -3.81
N ASN A 30 -6.92 18.15 -3.62
CA ASN A 30 -6.95 17.14 -4.67
C ASN A 30 -8.34 16.53 -4.82
N LYS A 31 -8.68 16.10 -6.03
CA LYS A 31 -9.81 15.22 -6.26
C LYS A 31 -9.42 13.80 -5.87
N VAL A 32 -10.05 13.24 -4.85
CA VAL A 32 -9.72 11.92 -4.32
C VAL A 32 -10.90 10.97 -4.52
N ILE A 33 -10.60 9.81 -5.09
CA ILE A 33 -11.52 8.69 -5.24
C ILE A 33 -10.98 7.54 -4.37
N VAL A 34 -11.78 7.08 -3.42
CA VAL A 34 -11.43 5.97 -2.53
C VAL A 34 -12.11 4.69 -2.95
N SER A 35 -11.52 3.54 -2.60
CA SER A 35 -12.15 2.27 -2.87
C SER A 35 -11.94 1.25 -1.76
N GLY A 36 -12.82 0.24 -1.76
CA GLY A 36 -12.79 -0.89 -0.84
C GLY A 36 -14.02 -1.77 -1.02
N ARG A 37 -14.07 -2.89 -0.30
CA ARG A 37 -15.18 -3.86 -0.39
C ARG A 37 -16.40 -3.49 0.46
N ARG A 38 -16.21 -2.64 1.47
CA ARG A 38 -17.23 -2.33 2.50
C ARG A 38 -17.93 -1.02 2.16
N LYS A 39 -19.07 -1.13 1.46
CA LYS A 39 -19.85 0.04 1.03
C LYS A 39 -20.18 1.01 2.19
N ALA A 40 -20.63 0.50 3.33
CA ALA A 40 -20.98 1.33 4.46
C ALA A 40 -19.81 2.22 4.94
N LEU A 41 -18.58 1.70 4.94
CA LEU A 41 -17.39 2.49 5.30
C LEU A 41 -16.98 3.47 4.20
N LEU A 42 -17.23 3.16 2.93
CA LEU A 42 -17.03 4.11 1.83
C LEU A 42 -18.00 5.28 1.95
N ASP A 43 -19.27 5.00 2.26
CA ASP A 43 -20.31 6.02 2.48
C ASP A 43 -19.94 6.90 3.70
N GLU A 44 -19.41 6.31 4.79
CA GLU A 44 -18.90 7.06 5.96
C GLU A 44 -17.74 8.00 5.58
N VAL A 45 -16.74 7.48 4.84
CA VAL A 45 -15.57 8.28 4.43
C VAL A 45 -15.99 9.45 3.56
N THR A 46 -16.87 9.24 2.58
CA THR A 46 -17.33 10.31 1.68
C THR A 46 -18.23 11.31 2.39
N ALA A 47 -19.08 10.88 3.32
CA ALA A 47 -19.89 11.77 4.14
C ALA A 47 -19.03 12.69 5.05
N ALA A 48 -17.93 12.15 5.60
CA ALA A 48 -16.99 12.91 6.42
C ALA A 48 -16.11 13.87 5.59
N ASN A 49 -15.96 13.63 4.28
CA ASN A 49 -15.07 14.38 3.39
C ASN A 49 -15.83 14.86 2.13
N PRO A 50 -16.62 15.93 2.21
CA PRO A 50 -17.41 16.43 1.08
C PRO A 50 -16.57 16.69 -0.17
N GLY A 51 -16.99 16.14 -1.32
CA GLY A 51 -16.25 16.20 -2.58
C GLY A 51 -15.30 15.01 -2.84
N MET A 52 -15.09 14.13 -1.87
CA MET A 52 -14.46 12.84 -2.07
C MET A 52 -15.48 11.87 -2.70
N GLU A 53 -15.03 11.08 -3.66
CA GLU A 53 -15.86 10.05 -4.32
C GLU A 53 -15.41 8.65 -3.91
N ALA A 54 -16.30 7.66 -4.09
CA ALA A 54 -16.00 6.28 -3.75
C ALA A 54 -16.51 5.30 -4.81
N ILE A 55 -15.80 4.17 -4.94
CA ILE A 55 -16.22 3.03 -5.74
C ILE A 55 -15.97 1.73 -4.99
N GLU A 56 -16.94 0.80 -5.05
CA GLU A 56 -16.72 -0.54 -4.51
C GLU A 56 -15.69 -1.29 -5.38
N LEU A 57 -14.72 -1.94 -4.71
CA LEU A 57 -13.65 -2.66 -5.38
C LEU A 57 -13.19 -3.85 -4.55
N ASP A 58 -13.22 -5.03 -5.17
CA ASP A 58 -12.54 -6.21 -4.67
C ASP A 58 -11.26 -6.46 -5.48
N MET A 59 -10.10 -6.33 -4.81
CA MET A 59 -8.79 -6.53 -5.43
C MET A 59 -8.50 -8.00 -5.79
N THR A 60 -9.29 -8.94 -5.30
CA THR A 60 -9.15 -10.37 -5.65
C THR A 60 -9.87 -10.71 -6.95
N ASP A 61 -10.88 -9.93 -7.33
CA ASP A 61 -11.72 -10.16 -8.51
C ASP A 61 -11.25 -9.33 -9.73
N PRO A 62 -10.73 -9.98 -10.79
CA PRO A 62 -10.37 -9.29 -12.03
C PRO A 62 -11.52 -8.50 -12.68
N SER A 63 -12.76 -8.97 -12.53
CA SER A 63 -13.95 -8.31 -13.10
C SER A 63 -14.25 -7.02 -12.35
N SER A 64 -14.14 -7.02 -11.03
CA SER A 64 -14.27 -5.82 -10.19
C SER A 64 -13.20 -4.78 -10.54
N ILE A 65 -11.95 -5.21 -10.74
CA ILE A 65 -10.84 -4.34 -11.16
C ILE A 65 -11.11 -3.73 -12.55
N ALA A 66 -11.54 -4.55 -13.51
CA ALA A 66 -11.84 -4.07 -14.87
C ALA A 66 -13.00 -3.06 -14.87
N HIS A 67 -14.05 -3.32 -14.07
CA HIS A 67 -15.19 -2.41 -13.91
C HIS A 67 -14.73 -1.07 -13.31
N ALA A 68 -13.95 -1.09 -12.23
CA ALA A 68 -13.44 0.12 -11.59
C ALA A 68 -12.54 0.92 -12.54
N ALA A 69 -11.65 0.27 -13.29
CA ALA A 69 -10.79 0.93 -14.26
C ALA A 69 -11.57 1.59 -15.40
N ALA A 70 -12.59 0.90 -15.94
CA ALA A 70 -13.46 1.44 -16.97
C ALA A 70 -14.27 2.66 -16.48
N TRP A 71 -14.79 2.56 -15.25
CA TRP A 71 -15.50 3.67 -14.62
C TRP A 71 -14.59 4.88 -14.38
N LEU A 72 -13.37 4.67 -13.85
CA LEU A 72 -12.38 5.72 -13.65
C LEU A 72 -11.99 6.39 -14.97
N THR A 73 -11.70 5.62 -15.99
CA THR A 73 -11.35 6.14 -17.32
C THR A 73 -12.44 7.01 -17.90
N ARG A 74 -13.70 6.63 -17.72
CA ARG A 74 -14.87 7.35 -18.24
C ARG A 74 -15.18 8.63 -17.46
N HIS A 75 -15.15 8.57 -16.12
CA HIS A 75 -15.63 9.66 -15.26
C HIS A 75 -14.50 10.55 -14.73
N HIS A 76 -13.26 10.05 -14.73
CA HIS A 76 -12.07 10.75 -14.25
C HIS A 76 -10.91 10.67 -15.26
N PRO A 77 -11.12 11.18 -16.50
CA PRO A 77 -10.10 11.11 -17.55
C PRO A 77 -8.81 11.88 -17.20
N SER A 78 -8.85 12.73 -16.17
CA SER A 78 -7.68 13.44 -15.63
C SER A 78 -6.97 12.67 -14.49
N LEU A 79 -7.35 11.41 -14.22
CA LEU A 79 -6.69 10.58 -13.21
C LEU A 79 -5.19 10.50 -13.50
N ASN A 80 -4.39 10.99 -12.56
CA ASN A 80 -2.94 11.05 -12.72
C ASN A 80 -2.18 10.44 -11.53
N VAL A 81 -2.86 9.97 -10.47
CA VAL A 81 -2.22 9.27 -9.35
C VAL A 81 -3.01 8.02 -8.99
N LEU A 82 -2.34 6.87 -9.03
CA LEU A 82 -2.83 5.60 -8.52
C LEU A 82 -2.04 5.22 -7.27
N ILE A 83 -2.73 5.03 -6.14
CA ILE A 83 -2.12 4.50 -4.90
C ILE A 83 -2.66 3.09 -4.66
N ASN A 84 -1.85 2.10 -4.92
CA ASN A 84 -2.11 0.69 -4.61
C ASN A 84 -1.80 0.44 -3.13
N ASN A 85 -2.81 0.62 -2.28
CA ASN A 85 -2.68 0.50 -0.83
C ASN A 85 -3.43 -0.71 -0.25
N ALA A 86 -4.46 -1.23 -0.93
CA ALA A 86 -5.21 -2.38 -0.43
C ALA A 86 -4.30 -3.56 -0.06
N GLY A 87 -4.54 -4.15 1.10
CA GLY A 87 -3.78 -5.30 1.57
C GLY A 87 -4.45 -5.97 2.76
N ILE A 88 -4.10 -7.24 2.97
CA ILE A 88 -4.45 -8.05 4.14
C ILE A 88 -3.18 -8.68 4.71
N MET A 89 -3.16 -8.94 6.01
CA MET A 89 -2.00 -9.47 6.73
C MET A 89 -2.44 -10.56 7.72
N PRO A 90 -2.89 -11.72 7.23
CA PRO A 90 -3.19 -12.85 8.10
C PRO A 90 -1.91 -13.42 8.71
N PHE A 91 -2.05 -14.03 9.90
CA PHE A 91 -1.00 -14.83 10.48
C PHE A 91 -0.92 -16.20 9.78
N ASP A 92 0.28 -16.71 9.63
CA ASP A 92 0.57 -18.05 9.12
C ASP A 92 1.78 -18.66 9.84
N ASP A 93 1.94 -19.97 9.73
CA ASP A 93 3.11 -20.69 10.24
C ASP A 93 3.82 -21.41 9.09
N PRO A 94 4.96 -20.88 8.62
CA PRO A 94 5.72 -21.48 7.51
C PRO A 94 6.37 -22.84 7.87
N ALA A 95 6.39 -23.21 9.17
CA ALA A 95 6.84 -24.53 9.61
C ALA A 95 5.69 -25.55 9.69
N GLY A 96 4.44 -25.12 9.56
CA GLY A 96 3.23 -25.91 9.63
C GLY A 96 2.47 -25.99 8.31
N VAL A 97 1.17 -26.30 8.42
CA VAL A 97 0.24 -26.30 7.28
C VAL A 97 -0.39 -24.93 7.14
N ILE A 98 -0.13 -24.26 6.02
CA ILE A 98 -0.72 -22.97 5.68
C ILE A 98 -2.10 -23.22 5.06
N ASP A 99 -3.12 -22.47 5.50
CA ASP A 99 -4.45 -22.49 4.89
C ASP A 99 -4.41 -21.98 3.45
N GLU A 100 -4.75 -22.87 2.51
CA GLU A 100 -4.68 -22.58 1.07
C GLU A 100 -5.56 -21.39 0.66
N ALA A 101 -6.78 -21.28 1.21
CA ALA A 101 -7.69 -20.19 0.86
C ALA A 101 -7.16 -18.84 1.32
N THR A 102 -6.63 -18.77 2.54
CA THR A 102 -5.99 -17.57 3.10
C THR A 102 -4.74 -17.19 2.32
N MET A 103 -3.91 -18.18 1.95
CA MET A 103 -2.72 -17.95 1.12
C MET A 103 -3.10 -17.37 -0.25
N GLN A 104 -4.04 -17.98 -0.96
CA GLN A 104 -4.52 -17.50 -2.25
C GLN A 104 -5.12 -16.09 -2.16
N GLN A 105 -5.94 -15.83 -1.13
CA GLN A 105 -6.52 -14.51 -0.91
C GLN A 105 -5.46 -13.46 -0.65
N THR A 106 -4.41 -13.79 0.12
CA THR A 106 -3.30 -12.88 0.43
C THR A 106 -2.52 -12.53 -0.83
N VAL A 107 -2.16 -13.52 -1.65
CA VAL A 107 -1.46 -13.31 -2.92
C VAL A 107 -2.34 -12.52 -3.90
N ALA A 108 -3.62 -12.87 -4.02
CA ALA A 108 -4.56 -12.19 -4.92
C ALA A 108 -4.71 -10.71 -4.54
N THR A 109 -4.88 -10.41 -3.25
CA THR A 109 -5.07 -9.03 -2.78
C THR A 109 -3.79 -8.20 -2.86
N ASN A 110 -2.67 -8.73 -2.32
CA ASN A 110 -1.47 -7.94 -2.06
C ASN A 110 -0.53 -7.86 -3.26
N LEU A 111 -0.60 -8.80 -4.20
CA LEU A 111 0.30 -8.87 -5.34
C LEU A 111 -0.44 -8.76 -6.67
N PHE A 112 -1.37 -9.68 -6.96
CA PHE A 112 -2.06 -9.66 -8.26
C PHE A 112 -2.97 -8.45 -8.41
N GLY A 113 -3.66 -8.04 -7.34
CA GLY A 113 -4.53 -6.87 -7.34
C GLY A 113 -3.81 -5.58 -7.79
N PRO A 114 -2.72 -5.15 -7.13
CA PRO A 114 -1.94 -3.98 -7.53
C PRO A 114 -1.41 -4.05 -8.96
N ILE A 115 -0.91 -5.21 -9.40
CA ILE A 115 -0.42 -5.43 -10.76
C ILE A 115 -1.55 -5.25 -11.77
N ARG A 116 -2.70 -5.90 -11.54
CA ARG A 116 -3.88 -5.82 -12.41
C ARG A 116 -4.46 -4.42 -12.47
N MET A 117 -4.61 -3.75 -11.31
CA MET A 117 -5.15 -2.39 -11.24
C MET A 117 -4.27 -1.40 -12.00
N THR A 118 -2.94 -1.50 -11.80
CA THR A 118 -2.00 -0.66 -12.54
C THR A 118 -2.05 -0.95 -14.04
N SER A 119 -2.07 -2.23 -14.44
CA SER A 119 -2.17 -2.63 -15.84
C SER A 119 -3.44 -2.09 -16.50
N ALA A 120 -4.58 -2.12 -15.79
CA ALA A 120 -5.86 -1.64 -16.31
C ALA A 120 -5.92 -0.11 -16.47
N LEU A 121 -5.11 0.65 -15.74
CA LEU A 121 -5.07 2.12 -15.80
C LEU A 121 -3.83 2.67 -16.50
N ILE A 122 -2.91 1.82 -16.96
CA ILE A 122 -1.58 2.28 -17.40
C ILE A 122 -1.65 3.23 -18.61
N ASP A 123 -2.55 2.99 -19.56
CA ASP A 123 -2.70 3.84 -20.74
C ASP A 123 -3.30 5.20 -20.37
N LEU A 124 -4.26 5.24 -19.45
CA LEU A 124 -4.80 6.48 -18.89
C LEU A 124 -3.70 7.29 -18.18
N LEU A 125 -2.88 6.62 -17.35
CA LEU A 125 -1.78 7.28 -16.65
C LEU A 125 -0.70 7.78 -17.61
N LYS A 126 -0.35 7.01 -18.64
CA LYS A 126 0.60 7.44 -19.69
C LYS A 126 0.09 8.63 -20.52
N SER A 127 -1.21 8.79 -20.66
CA SER A 127 -1.81 9.90 -21.41
C SER A 127 -1.74 11.23 -20.65
N GLN A 128 -1.44 11.21 -19.34
CA GLN A 128 -1.31 12.43 -18.55
C GLN A 128 0.06 13.08 -18.73
N PRO A 129 0.18 14.42 -18.65
CA PRO A 129 1.46 15.12 -18.74
C PRO A 129 2.47 14.70 -17.65
N SER A 130 1.97 14.33 -16.49
CA SER A 130 2.74 13.78 -15.34
C SER A 130 1.82 12.94 -14.51
N SER A 131 2.23 11.71 -14.22
CA SER A 131 1.43 10.79 -13.43
C SER A 131 2.28 9.94 -12.49
N TYR A 132 1.63 9.31 -11.53
CA TYR A 132 2.27 8.52 -10.48
C TYR A 132 1.55 7.20 -10.26
N VAL A 133 2.32 6.12 -10.12
CA VAL A 133 1.90 4.87 -9.53
C VAL A 133 2.65 4.72 -8.22
N ILE A 134 1.92 4.56 -7.12
CA ILE A 134 2.49 4.41 -5.79
C ILE A 134 2.08 3.04 -5.25
N HIS A 135 3.06 2.17 -4.99
CA HIS A 135 2.83 0.87 -4.37
C HIS A 135 3.09 0.94 -2.87
N ASN A 136 2.10 0.57 -2.08
CA ASN A 136 2.24 0.42 -0.63
C ASN A 136 2.74 -0.99 -0.32
N THR A 137 4.07 -1.14 -0.19
CA THR A 137 4.73 -2.38 0.19
C THR A 137 4.73 -2.55 1.72
N SER A 138 5.85 -2.73 2.35
CA SER A 138 6.04 -2.77 3.81
C SER A 138 7.53 -2.90 4.13
N VAL A 139 7.92 -2.58 5.36
CA VAL A 139 9.23 -2.96 5.91
C VAL A 139 9.50 -4.47 5.81
N VAL A 140 8.46 -5.29 5.87
CA VAL A 140 8.60 -6.75 5.75
C VAL A 140 8.98 -7.23 4.34
N ALA A 141 9.02 -6.34 3.36
CA ALA A 141 9.64 -6.61 2.07
C ALA A 141 11.18 -6.75 2.18
N PHE A 142 11.77 -6.12 3.21
CA PHE A 142 13.21 -6.11 3.49
C PHE A 142 13.56 -7.00 4.70
N MET A 143 12.63 -7.12 5.64
CA MET A 143 12.77 -7.86 6.89
C MET A 143 11.55 -8.77 7.11
N PRO A 144 11.52 -9.98 6.52
CA PRO A 144 10.36 -10.85 6.57
C PRO A 144 10.06 -11.33 7.99
N LEU A 145 8.76 -11.34 8.32
CA LEU A 145 8.23 -11.84 9.59
C LEU A 145 7.90 -13.32 9.50
N ALA A 146 8.41 -14.13 10.44
CA ALA A 146 8.12 -15.56 10.50
C ALA A 146 6.63 -15.85 10.74
N ALA A 147 5.96 -15.02 11.53
CA ALA A 147 4.53 -15.17 11.83
C ALA A 147 3.57 -14.73 10.70
N ASN A 148 4.10 -14.13 9.62
CA ASN A 148 3.34 -13.64 8.46
C ASN A 148 4.16 -13.86 7.19
N ALA A 149 4.58 -15.10 6.95
CA ALA A 149 5.52 -15.43 5.89
C ALA A 149 4.94 -15.19 4.50
N VAL A 150 3.68 -15.58 4.25
CA VAL A 150 2.99 -15.35 2.97
C VAL A 150 2.83 -13.84 2.72
N TYR A 151 2.41 -13.09 3.74
CA TYR A 151 2.34 -11.63 3.64
C TYR A 151 3.69 -11.02 3.28
N SER A 152 4.75 -11.39 4.00
CA SER A 152 6.11 -10.90 3.75
C SER A 152 6.57 -11.23 2.34
N ALA A 153 6.31 -12.43 1.86
CA ALA A 153 6.61 -12.84 0.49
C ALA A 153 5.86 -11.99 -0.54
N THR A 154 4.57 -11.67 -0.33
CA THR A 154 3.82 -10.80 -1.26
C THR A 154 4.38 -9.38 -1.30
N LYS A 155 4.83 -8.85 -0.16
CA LYS A 155 5.42 -7.50 -0.08
C LYS A 155 6.81 -7.43 -0.71
N ALA A 156 7.64 -8.47 -0.54
CA ALA A 156 8.91 -8.60 -1.23
C ALA A 156 8.73 -8.73 -2.76
N ALA A 157 7.75 -9.53 -3.20
CA ALA A 157 7.41 -9.65 -4.62
C ALA A 157 6.92 -8.32 -5.21
N LEU A 158 6.06 -7.57 -4.48
CA LEU A 158 5.58 -6.25 -4.93
C LEU A 158 6.72 -5.22 -4.97
N HIS A 159 7.65 -5.25 -4.00
CA HIS A 159 8.87 -4.45 -4.04
C HIS A 159 9.68 -4.73 -5.31
N SER A 160 9.98 -6.00 -5.59
CA SER A 160 10.69 -6.41 -6.81
C SER A 160 9.97 -5.94 -8.08
N TYR A 161 8.64 -6.10 -8.13
CA TYR A 161 7.82 -5.61 -9.24
C TYR A 161 7.90 -4.09 -9.39
N THR A 162 7.87 -3.35 -8.28
CA THR A 162 7.98 -1.88 -8.27
C THR A 162 9.30 -1.41 -8.90
N GLN A 163 10.41 -2.06 -8.58
CA GLN A 163 11.72 -1.74 -9.14
C GLN A 163 11.75 -1.96 -10.67
N THR A 164 11.26 -3.10 -11.13
CA THR A 164 11.22 -3.41 -12.57
C THR A 164 10.23 -2.52 -13.33
N GLN A 165 9.08 -2.21 -12.74
CA GLN A 165 8.10 -1.30 -13.33
C GLN A 165 8.65 0.13 -13.45
N ARG A 166 9.37 0.61 -12.43
CA ARG A 166 10.05 1.92 -12.45
C ARG A 166 11.03 2.01 -13.64
N PHE A 167 11.82 0.97 -13.86
CA PHE A 167 12.72 0.91 -15.00
C PHE A 167 11.97 0.88 -16.33
N ALA A 168 10.92 0.05 -16.44
CA ALA A 168 10.14 -0.09 -17.68
C ALA A 168 9.42 1.20 -18.09
N LEU A 169 9.02 2.03 -17.12
CA LEU A 169 8.28 3.29 -17.35
C LEU A 169 9.18 4.55 -17.37
N ARG A 170 10.51 4.41 -17.23
CA ARG A 170 11.45 5.53 -17.08
C ARG A 170 11.40 6.59 -18.20
N ASP A 171 11.02 6.17 -19.42
CA ASP A 171 10.95 7.03 -20.60
C ASP A 171 9.51 7.51 -20.89
N THR A 172 8.61 7.39 -19.89
CA THR A 172 7.21 7.82 -19.97
C THR A 172 6.92 8.96 -18.99
N SER A 173 5.69 9.48 -19.03
CA SER A 173 5.19 10.47 -18.04
C SER A 173 4.93 9.87 -16.66
N VAL A 174 4.97 8.54 -16.50
CA VAL A 174 4.61 7.82 -15.27
C VAL A 174 5.81 7.65 -14.37
N LYS A 175 5.75 8.18 -13.16
CA LYS A 175 6.73 7.92 -12.10
C LYS A 175 6.22 6.84 -11.16
N VAL A 176 7.08 5.86 -10.84
CA VAL A 176 6.73 4.77 -9.94
C VAL A 176 7.41 4.98 -8.60
N LEU A 177 6.61 5.15 -7.55
CA LEU A 177 7.05 5.34 -6.17
C LEU A 177 6.68 4.12 -5.33
N GLU A 178 7.38 3.97 -4.22
CA GLU A 178 7.13 2.95 -3.21
C GLU A 178 6.96 3.61 -1.85
N ILE A 179 5.95 3.18 -1.10
CA ILE A 179 5.78 3.50 0.31
C ILE A 179 5.98 2.19 1.08
N ALA A 180 6.90 2.16 2.03
CA ALA A 180 7.20 0.98 2.85
C ALA A 180 6.93 1.26 4.34
N PRO A 181 5.68 1.06 4.82
CA PRO A 181 5.32 1.30 6.20
C PRO A 181 6.05 0.37 7.17
N PRO A 182 6.39 0.87 8.39
CA PRO A 182 6.66 0.03 9.55
C PRO A 182 5.36 -0.55 10.12
N TRP A 183 5.40 -1.08 11.34
CA TRP A 183 4.17 -1.33 12.09
C TRP A 183 3.48 -0.01 12.45
N VAL A 184 2.40 0.31 11.74
CA VAL A 184 1.55 1.47 11.99
C VAL A 184 0.30 1.04 12.74
N ASN A 185 -0.10 1.78 13.76
CA ASN A 185 -1.28 1.51 14.59
C ASN A 185 -2.58 1.65 13.79
N THR A 186 -3.03 0.56 13.18
CA THR A 186 -4.21 0.46 12.31
C THR A 186 -4.95 -0.86 12.54
N ASP A 187 -6.13 -0.99 11.93
CA ASP A 187 -6.91 -2.24 11.97
C ASP A 187 -6.32 -3.37 11.09
N LEU A 188 -5.18 -3.17 10.41
CA LEU A 188 -4.58 -4.20 9.56
C LEU A 188 -4.13 -5.43 10.36
N ILE A 189 -3.52 -5.20 11.51
CA ILE A 189 -3.21 -6.21 12.52
C ILE A 189 -4.28 -6.10 13.61
N TYR A 190 -4.26 -5.05 14.39
CA TYR A 190 -5.28 -4.53 15.29
C TYR A 190 -4.76 -3.23 15.93
N LYS A 191 -5.67 -2.37 16.43
CA LYS A 191 -5.27 -1.18 17.18
C LYS A 191 -4.74 -1.57 18.55
N SER A 192 -3.64 -0.98 18.94
CA SER A 192 -2.92 -1.31 20.16
C SER A 192 -2.30 -0.06 20.79
N ASP A 193 -2.17 -0.08 22.12
CA ASP A 193 -1.39 0.91 22.87
C ASP A 193 0.11 0.55 22.94
N ASP A 194 0.56 -0.44 22.16
CA ASP A 194 1.96 -0.86 22.10
C ASP A 194 2.82 0.28 21.54
N PRO A 195 3.85 0.75 22.27
CA PRO A 195 4.69 1.86 21.86
C PRO A 195 5.54 1.58 20.61
N ARG A 196 5.65 0.30 20.18
CA ARG A 196 6.31 -0.08 18.93
C ARG A 196 5.45 0.24 17.70
N ALA A 197 4.12 0.35 17.87
CA ALA A 197 3.21 0.72 16.79
C ALA A 197 3.24 2.23 16.55
N MET A 198 3.73 2.65 15.40
CA MET A 198 3.78 4.08 15.06
C MET A 198 2.37 4.66 14.96
N PRO A 199 2.05 5.80 15.60
CA PRO A 199 0.75 6.46 15.46
C PRO A 199 0.45 6.77 13.99
N LEU A 200 -0.79 6.48 13.54
CA LEU A 200 -1.20 6.66 12.15
C LEU A 200 -1.01 8.10 11.66
N GLU A 201 -1.38 9.08 12.49
CA GLU A 201 -1.24 10.51 12.13
C GLU A 201 0.23 10.90 11.88
N ALA A 202 1.14 10.44 12.74
CA ALA A 202 2.58 10.69 12.60
C ALA A 202 3.11 10.04 11.31
N TYR A 203 2.70 8.80 11.03
CA TYR A 203 3.09 8.10 9.81
C TYR A 203 2.58 8.81 8.53
N VAL A 204 1.31 9.23 8.53
CA VAL A 204 0.72 9.96 7.40
C VAL A 204 1.44 11.30 7.18
N ALA A 205 1.72 12.05 8.27
CA ALA A 205 2.42 13.33 8.17
C ALA A 205 3.82 13.17 7.57
N ASP A 206 4.60 12.18 8.04
CA ASP A 206 5.93 11.88 7.50
C ASP A 206 5.87 11.43 6.03
N THR A 207 4.96 10.51 5.71
CA THR A 207 4.76 10.05 4.33
C THR A 207 4.43 11.20 3.39
N MET A 208 3.53 12.10 3.80
CA MET A 208 3.16 13.28 3.01
C MET A 208 4.34 14.25 2.81
N ALA A 209 5.18 14.44 3.83
CA ALA A 209 6.38 15.25 3.71
C ALA A 209 7.37 14.65 2.70
N GLN A 210 7.58 13.34 2.73
CA GLN A 210 8.47 12.64 1.82
C GLN A 210 7.93 12.56 0.38
N LEU A 211 6.62 12.40 0.19
CA LEU A 211 5.96 12.46 -1.12
C LEU A 211 6.18 13.81 -1.83
N ALA A 212 6.37 14.90 -1.08
CA ALA A 212 6.70 16.22 -1.62
C ALA A 212 8.13 16.32 -2.16
N THR A 213 8.98 15.34 -1.92
CA THR A 213 10.38 15.30 -2.38
C THR A 213 10.52 14.50 -3.69
N ASP A 214 11.76 14.35 -4.17
CA ASP A 214 12.10 13.52 -5.32
C ASP A 214 12.43 12.06 -4.94
N LYS A 215 12.21 11.67 -3.68
CA LYS A 215 12.40 10.27 -3.25
C LYS A 215 11.48 9.33 -4.02
N GLN A 216 12.03 8.20 -4.44
CA GLN A 216 11.27 7.13 -5.10
C GLN A 216 10.87 6.02 -4.14
N GLU A 217 11.59 5.88 -3.03
CA GLU A 217 11.29 4.98 -1.91
C GLU A 217 11.02 5.84 -0.67
N ILE A 218 9.87 5.64 -0.05
CA ILE A 218 9.35 6.46 1.05
C ILE A 218 9.15 5.54 2.24
N TYR A 219 9.92 5.77 3.28
CA TYR A 219 9.83 5.06 4.56
C TYR A 219 10.40 5.94 5.68
N VAL A 220 9.97 5.68 6.91
CA VAL A 220 10.46 6.39 8.08
C VAL A 220 11.93 6.06 8.33
N ASP A 221 12.70 7.01 8.89
CA ASP A 221 14.16 6.88 9.06
C ASP A 221 14.55 5.62 9.86
N ALA A 222 13.72 5.19 10.81
CA ALA A 222 13.96 3.97 11.60
C ALA A 222 14.04 2.67 10.74
N ILE A 223 13.52 2.69 9.51
CA ILE A 223 13.55 1.56 8.58
C ILE A 223 14.86 1.50 7.77
N GLN A 224 15.59 2.60 7.67
CA GLN A 224 16.82 2.69 6.87
C GLN A 224 17.80 1.53 7.13
N PRO A 225 18.14 1.18 8.39
CA PRO A 225 19.06 0.06 8.64
C PRO A 225 18.55 -1.30 8.14
N LEU A 226 17.23 -1.50 8.12
CA LEU A 226 16.62 -2.73 7.62
C LEU A 226 16.64 -2.76 6.09
N ARG A 227 16.44 -1.60 5.47
CA ARG A 227 16.49 -1.44 4.01
C ARG A 227 17.93 -1.61 3.48
N ASP A 228 18.92 -1.13 4.20
CA ASP A 228 20.32 -1.08 3.77
C ASP A 228 21.10 -2.36 4.02
N ASN A 229 20.50 -3.38 4.63
CA ASN A 229 21.16 -4.65 4.93
C ASN A 229 20.80 -5.80 3.93
N PRO A 230 21.00 -5.64 2.63
CA PRO A 230 20.99 -6.73 1.69
C PRO A 230 22.36 -7.44 1.74
N GLY A 231 22.39 -8.78 1.64
CA GLY A 231 23.63 -9.52 1.41
C GLY A 231 23.92 -10.63 2.41
N SER A 232 25.19 -10.94 2.65
CA SER A 232 25.62 -12.13 3.39
C SER A 232 25.12 -12.22 4.84
N ASN A 233 24.76 -11.10 5.45
CA ASN A 233 24.24 -11.01 6.82
C ASN A 233 22.71 -11.06 6.90
N GLU A 234 22.01 -11.14 5.77
CA GLU A 234 20.56 -11.10 5.71
C GLU A 234 19.88 -12.14 6.61
N TYR A 235 20.32 -13.41 6.51
CA TYR A 235 19.73 -14.48 7.33
C TYR A 235 19.95 -14.24 8.84
N ALA A 236 21.13 -13.81 9.25
CA ALA A 236 21.42 -13.53 10.66
C ALA A 236 20.58 -12.37 11.21
N LEU A 237 20.37 -11.33 10.40
CA LEU A 237 19.51 -10.20 10.78
C LEU A 237 18.04 -10.65 10.88
N ILE A 238 17.54 -11.41 9.90
CA ILE A 238 16.17 -11.95 9.90
C ILE A 238 15.96 -12.84 11.14
N ALA A 239 16.92 -13.73 11.46
CA ALA A 239 16.85 -14.60 12.62
C ALA A 239 16.80 -13.80 13.93
N THR A 240 17.66 -12.80 14.09
CA THR A 240 17.69 -11.92 15.27
C THR A 240 16.39 -11.14 15.43
N PHE A 241 15.87 -10.59 14.33
CA PHE A 241 14.62 -9.84 14.34
C PHE A 241 13.41 -10.70 14.72
N ASN A 242 13.29 -11.88 14.13
CA ASN A 242 12.20 -12.80 14.46
C ASN A 242 12.33 -13.34 15.89
N GLN A 243 13.56 -13.62 16.39
CA GLN A 243 13.76 -14.01 17.78
C GLN A 243 13.30 -12.92 18.76
N ALA A 244 13.60 -11.65 18.47
CA ALA A 244 13.13 -10.54 19.30
C ALA A 244 11.59 -10.46 19.36
N LEU A 245 10.89 -10.85 18.29
CA LEU A 245 9.42 -10.92 18.27
C LEU A 245 8.89 -12.17 18.99
N VAL A 246 9.65 -13.28 19.04
CA VAL A 246 9.32 -14.43 19.89
C VAL A 246 9.46 -14.06 21.36
N ASP A 247 10.53 -13.34 21.74
CA ASP A 247 10.80 -12.93 23.11
C ASP A 247 9.84 -11.84 23.61
N ASN A 248 9.38 -10.98 22.72
CA ASN A 248 8.41 -9.90 22.98
C ASN A 248 7.38 -9.83 21.84
N PRO A 249 6.39 -10.74 21.82
CA PRO A 249 5.44 -10.84 20.73
C PRO A 249 4.62 -9.57 20.54
N ILE A 250 4.18 -9.35 19.29
CA ILE A 250 3.16 -8.35 19.00
C ILE A 250 1.89 -8.84 19.69
N PRO A 251 1.28 -8.05 20.60
CA PRO A 251 0.06 -8.46 21.28
C PRO A 251 -1.02 -8.76 20.22
N VAL A 252 -1.68 -9.91 20.30
CA VAL A 252 -2.86 -10.25 19.48
C VAL A 252 -4.08 -10.06 20.36
N GLY A 253 -5.04 -9.24 19.89
CA GLY A 253 -6.28 -8.96 20.57
C GLY A 253 -7.23 -10.16 20.57
#